data_324d9a7655595bc275572d6f11e455f5
#
_entry.id   324d9a7655595bc275572d6f11e455f5
#
_cell.length_a   1.000
_cell.length_b   1.000
_cell.length_c   1.000
_cell.angle_alpha   90.00
_cell.angle_beta   90.00
_cell.angle_gamma   90.00
#
_symmetry.space_group_name_H-M   'P 1'
#
loop_
_entity.id
_entity.type
_entity.pdbx_description
1 polymer ?
#
loop_
_entity_poly.entity_id
_entity_poly.type
_entity_poly.pdbx_seq_one_letter_code
_entity_poly.pdbx_strand_id
1 'polypeptide(L)'
;MDKYGLSPQHTGFFTGYDIDTNAGTANSVATSVMRFVASLMPAKFSYYDNVGKKLDSKDISDSFYKPFEMYDPDTLDQILRGLIKGHAQNEDVFIGEAMTSKMFMDKNTGVGLDLAAQIIQQGRDHGTPGYTEWRKFCDLPTVRNFDDLGDVMSQSVIEQLRAAYKDVRDIDLFTGGLAEIPNKGAAVGPTFGCLLGRQMYYYKRGDRYW
;
A
#
# COMPACT_ATOMS: atom_id res chain seq x y z
N MET A 1 8.71 -1.81 16.10
CA MET A 1 8.10 -0.61 16.70
C MET A 1 9.11 0.09 17.59
N ASP A 2 9.76 -0.60 18.52
CA ASP A 2 10.70 0.01 19.49
C ASP A 2 11.89 0.73 18.84
N LYS A 3 12.44 0.21 17.73
CA LYS A 3 13.53 0.86 16.95
C LYS A 3 13.21 2.32 16.57
N TYR A 4 11.92 2.66 16.41
CA TYR A 4 11.46 4.00 16.01
C TYR A 4 10.77 4.76 17.14
N GLY A 5 10.85 4.28 18.40
CA GLY A 5 10.17 4.92 19.53
C GLY A 5 8.63 4.93 19.40
N LEU A 6 8.08 3.93 18.70
CA LEU A 6 6.64 3.83 18.41
C LEU A 6 5.91 2.84 19.32
N SER A 7 6.52 2.45 20.43
CA SER A 7 5.84 1.60 21.42
C SER A 7 4.54 2.25 21.87
N PRO A 8 3.44 1.48 21.98
CA PRO A 8 2.17 2.01 22.46
C PRO A 8 2.35 2.64 23.85
N GLN A 9 1.80 3.83 24.03
CA GLN A 9 1.74 4.45 25.33
C GLN A 9 0.49 3.95 26.04
N HIS A 10 0.66 3.23 27.14
CA HIS A 10 -0.45 2.59 27.85
C HIS A 10 -1.11 3.51 28.88
N THR A 11 -0.45 4.59 29.27
CA THR A 11 -0.95 5.53 30.29
C THR A 11 -0.52 6.96 29.98
N GLY A 12 -1.44 7.91 30.21
CA GLY A 12 -1.17 9.34 30.06
C GLY A 12 -1.08 9.82 28.61
N PHE A 13 -0.74 11.10 28.45
CA PHE A 13 -0.54 11.74 27.15
C PHE A 13 0.92 11.67 26.71
N PHE A 14 1.14 11.67 25.41
CA PHE A 14 2.49 11.78 24.87
C PHE A 14 3.07 13.16 25.15
N THR A 15 4.26 13.20 25.77
CA THR A 15 4.95 14.45 26.16
C THR A 15 6.21 14.73 25.33
N GLY A 16 6.44 13.95 24.28
CA GLY A 16 7.64 14.03 23.44
C GLY A 16 7.50 14.93 22.21
N TYR A 17 6.52 15.86 22.21
CA TYR A 17 6.38 16.85 21.13
C TYR A 17 7.66 17.68 20.99
N ASP A 18 8.07 17.90 19.75
CA ASP A 18 9.25 18.66 19.39
C ASP A 18 8.92 19.60 18.23
N ILE A 19 8.94 20.90 18.52
CA ILE A 19 8.57 21.96 17.57
C ILE A 19 9.51 22.02 16.35
N ASP A 20 10.75 21.56 16.49
CA ASP A 20 11.75 21.54 15.42
C ASP A 20 11.62 20.30 14.52
N THR A 21 10.79 19.33 14.92
CA THR A 21 10.50 18.15 14.12
C THR A 21 9.38 18.44 13.12
N ASN A 22 9.66 18.31 11.82
CA ASN A 22 8.65 18.48 10.77
C ASN A 22 7.73 17.24 10.69
N ALA A 23 6.45 17.41 11.01
CA ALA A 23 5.40 16.38 10.89
C ALA A 23 4.84 16.22 9.46
N GLY A 24 5.41 16.87 8.46
CA GLY A 24 4.99 16.74 7.06
C GLY A 24 5.23 15.32 6.53
N THR A 25 4.34 14.86 5.64
CA THR A 25 4.51 13.58 4.95
C THR A 25 5.67 13.66 3.96
N ALA A 26 6.65 12.77 4.09
CA ALA A 26 7.74 12.68 3.13
C ALA A 26 7.21 12.34 1.73
N ASN A 27 7.77 12.97 0.72
CA ASN A 27 7.36 12.82 -0.68
C ASN A 27 7.34 11.35 -1.13
N SER A 28 8.39 10.60 -0.83
CA SER A 28 8.51 9.17 -1.15
C SER A 28 7.44 8.31 -0.45
N VAL A 29 7.06 8.70 0.77
CA VAL A 29 5.99 8.01 1.51
C VAL A 29 4.65 8.27 0.85
N ALA A 30 4.34 9.52 0.50
CA ALA A 30 3.08 9.90 -0.13
C ALA A 30 2.91 9.31 -1.53
N THR A 31 3.98 9.31 -2.34
CA THR A 31 3.91 8.92 -3.76
C THR A 31 4.12 7.42 -4.01
N SER A 32 4.78 6.73 -3.11
CA SER A 32 5.18 5.34 -3.32
C SER A 32 4.82 4.44 -2.13
N VAL A 33 5.35 4.71 -0.93
CA VAL A 33 5.27 3.75 0.18
C VAL A 33 3.82 3.50 0.64
N MET A 34 3.05 4.57 0.92
CA MET A 34 1.64 4.43 1.34
C MET A 34 0.73 3.85 0.26
N ARG A 35 1.21 3.77 -0.97
CA ARG A 35 0.45 3.20 -2.09
C ARG A 35 0.34 1.67 -2.04
N PHE A 36 1.07 0.99 -1.15
CA PHE A 36 0.93 -0.45 -0.95
C PHE A 36 -0.52 -0.87 -0.65
N VAL A 37 -1.33 0.02 -0.09
CA VAL A 37 -2.76 -0.22 0.16
C VAL A 37 -3.54 -0.57 -1.10
N ALA A 38 -3.02 -0.27 -2.30
CA ALA A 38 -3.66 -0.67 -3.55
C ALA A 38 -3.69 -2.19 -3.74
N SER A 39 -2.70 -2.93 -3.22
CA SER A 39 -2.69 -4.40 -3.26
C SER A 39 -3.68 -5.03 -2.28
N LEU A 40 -4.05 -4.30 -1.21
CA LEU A 40 -5.01 -4.77 -0.21
C LEU A 40 -6.47 -4.69 -0.66
N MET A 41 -6.75 -4.04 -1.78
CA MET A 41 -8.11 -3.83 -2.27
C MET A 41 -8.74 -5.14 -2.75
N PRO A 42 -9.88 -5.56 -2.18
CA PRO A 42 -10.57 -6.75 -2.65
C PRO A 42 -11.18 -6.51 -4.04
N ALA A 43 -11.35 -7.57 -4.82
CA ALA A 43 -11.96 -7.48 -6.14
C ALA A 43 -13.47 -7.19 -6.09
N LYS A 44 -14.13 -7.58 -4.98
CA LYS A 44 -15.59 -7.52 -4.82
C LYS A 44 -16.01 -7.00 -3.46
N PHE A 45 -17.11 -6.25 -3.42
CA PHE A 45 -17.88 -6.03 -2.20
C PHE A 45 -18.90 -7.13 -2.01
N SER A 46 -19.10 -7.57 -0.78
CA SER A 46 -20.16 -8.51 -0.41
C SER A 46 -21.20 -7.82 0.46
N TYR A 47 -22.45 -8.14 0.23
CA TYR A 47 -23.60 -7.61 0.95
C TYR A 47 -24.09 -8.66 1.96
N TYR A 48 -24.36 -8.24 3.19
CA TYR A 48 -24.83 -9.14 4.25
C TYR A 48 -26.07 -8.56 4.94
N ASP A 49 -27.01 -9.44 5.28
CA ASP A 49 -28.16 -9.07 6.08
C ASP A 49 -27.81 -8.88 7.57
N ASN A 50 -28.82 -8.55 8.37
CA ASN A 50 -28.69 -8.31 9.80
C ASN A 50 -28.38 -9.56 10.63
N VAL A 51 -28.62 -10.76 10.10
CA VAL A 51 -28.29 -12.04 10.74
C VAL A 51 -26.96 -12.62 10.22
N GLY A 52 -26.28 -11.91 9.32
CA GLY A 52 -24.96 -12.26 8.82
C GLY A 52 -24.96 -13.25 7.66
N LYS A 53 -26.09 -13.44 6.98
CA LYS A 53 -26.18 -14.21 5.74
C LYS A 53 -25.74 -13.34 4.56
N LYS A 54 -24.88 -13.90 3.69
CA LYS A 54 -24.48 -13.24 2.45
C LYS A 54 -25.67 -13.14 1.51
N LEU A 55 -25.99 -11.95 1.05
CA LEU A 55 -27.08 -11.66 0.11
C LEU A 55 -26.56 -11.65 -1.32
N ASP A 56 -25.48 -10.90 -1.58
CA ASP A 56 -24.94 -10.69 -2.91
C ASP A 56 -23.46 -10.32 -2.86
N SER A 57 -22.83 -10.17 -4.03
CA SER A 57 -21.49 -9.69 -4.18
C SER A 57 -21.33 -9.00 -5.54
N LYS A 58 -20.68 -7.83 -5.54
CA LYS A 58 -20.52 -6.97 -6.71
C LYS A 58 -19.06 -6.64 -6.94
N ASP A 59 -18.63 -6.60 -8.20
CA ASP A 59 -17.29 -6.16 -8.56
C ASP A 59 -17.11 -4.67 -8.20
N ILE A 60 -15.95 -4.33 -7.62
CA ILE A 60 -15.63 -2.93 -7.25
C ILE A 60 -15.67 -2.03 -8.48
N SER A 61 -15.18 -2.51 -9.63
CA SER A 61 -15.18 -1.76 -10.89
C SER A 61 -16.59 -1.31 -11.34
N ASP A 62 -17.62 -2.06 -10.96
CA ASP A 62 -19.00 -1.71 -11.28
C ASP A 62 -19.60 -0.61 -10.38
N SER A 63 -18.92 -0.30 -9.28
CA SER A 63 -19.37 0.69 -8.29
C SER A 63 -18.69 2.05 -8.43
N PHE A 64 -17.67 2.18 -9.28
CA PHE A 64 -16.99 3.46 -9.50
C PHE A 64 -17.96 4.54 -10.00
N TYR A 65 -17.96 5.71 -9.34
CA TYR A 65 -18.84 6.85 -9.61
C TYR A 65 -20.35 6.53 -9.58
N LYS A 66 -20.77 5.50 -8.85
CA LYS A 66 -22.16 5.12 -8.69
C LYS A 66 -22.58 5.13 -7.22
N PRO A 67 -22.60 6.29 -6.55
CA PRO A 67 -22.99 6.39 -5.13
C PRO A 67 -24.50 6.15 -4.90
N PHE A 68 -25.31 6.21 -5.95
CA PHE A 68 -26.78 6.17 -5.87
C PHE A 68 -27.31 4.87 -5.27
N GLU A 69 -26.59 3.77 -5.39
CA GLU A 69 -26.97 2.48 -4.79
C GLU A 69 -27.01 2.55 -3.26
N MET A 70 -26.26 3.45 -2.64
CA MET A 70 -26.27 3.66 -1.19
C MET A 70 -27.52 4.37 -0.70
N TYR A 71 -28.35 4.93 -1.60
CA TYR A 71 -29.63 5.53 -1.26
C TYR A 71 -30.77 4.52 -1.17
N ASP A 72 -30.59 3.30 -1.69
CA ASP A 72 -31.56 2.23 -1.52
C ASP A 72 -31.61 1.81 -0.04
N PRO A 73 -32.81 1.56 0.51
CA PRO A 73 -32.95 1.15 1.89
C PRO A 73 -32.06 -0.06 2.22
N ASP A 74 -31.42 -0.02 3.39
CA ASP A 74 -30.55 -1.06 3.93
C ASP A 74 -29.21 -1.32 3.18
N THR A 75 -29.02 -0.78 1.97
CA THR A 75 -27.83 -1.07 1.15
C THR A 75 -26.54 -0.63 1.83
N LEU A 76 -26.49 0.56 2.42
CA LEU A 76 -25.32 1.03 3.16
C LEU A 76 -24.97 0.08 4.32
N ASP A 77 -25.95 -0.33 5.10
CA ASP A 77 -25.78 -1.26 6.22
C ASP A 77 -25.27 -2.63 5.75
N GLN A 78 -25.79 -3.12 4.63
CA GLN A 78 -25.38 -4.40 4.04
C GLN A 78 -23.92 -4.35 3.58
N ILE A 79 -23.49 -3.23 2.96
CA ILE A 79 -22.10 -3.00 2.55
C ILE A 79 -21.20 -2.91 3.78
N LEU A 80 -21.56 -2.13 4.81
CA LEU A 80 -20.77 -2.00 6.05
C LEU A 80 -20.57 -3.35 6.74
N ARG A 81 -21.61 -4.18 6.82
CA ARG A 81 -21.48 -5.55 7.32
C ARG A 81 -20.56 -6.39 6.46
N GLY A 82 -20.59 -6.19 5.15
CA GLY A 82 -19.67 -6.82 4.20
C GLY A 82 -18.21 -6.45 4.42
N LEU A 83 -17.94 -5.17 4.65
CA LEU A 83 -16.60 -4.67 4.95
C LEU A 83 -16.05 -5.21 6.29
N ILE A 84 -16.92 -5.34 7.30
CA ILE A 84 -16.53 -5.90 8.61
C ILE A 84 -16.22 -7.40 8.50
N LYS A 85 -16.97 -8.14 7.68
CA LYS A 85 -16.79 -9.58 7.50
C LYS A 85 -15.72 -9.96 6.47
N GLY A 86 -15.47 -9.07 5.49
CA GLY A 86 -14.50 -9.28 4.44
C GLY A 86 -13.08 -9.14 4.96
N HIS A 87 -12.17 -9.91 4.37
CA HIS A 87 -10.74 -9.72 4.59
C HIS A 87 -10.16 -8.86 3.46
N ALA A 88 -9.23 -7.97 3.80
CA ALA A 88 -8.37 -7.35 2.82
C ALA A 88 -7.54 -8.43 2.12
N GLN A 89 -7.07 -8.16 0.91
CA GLN A 89 -6.09 -9.03 0.26
C GLN A 89 -4.74 -8.95 0.99
N ASN A 90 -3.87 -9.91 0.72
CA ASN A 90 -2.50 -9.84 1.20
C ASN A 90 -1.77 -8.68 0.50
N GLU A 91 -0.82 -8.10 1.19
CA GLU A 91 0.15 -7.21 0.56
C GLU A 91 1.10 -8.09 -0.26
N ASP A 92 1.09 -7.91 -1.57
CA ASP A 92 1.94 -8.60 -2.53
C ASP A 92 1.99 -7.84 -3.88
N VAL A 93 2.66 -8.42 -4.85
CA VAL A 93 2.79 -7.85 -6.21
C VAL A 93 1.51 -7.94 -7.05
N PHE A 94 0.45 -8.55 -6.53
CA PHE A 94 -0.80 -8.71 -7.26
C PHE A 94 -1.79 -7.60 -6.89
N ILE A 95 -2.10 -6.75 -7.84
CA ILE A 95 -3.11 -5.70 -7.71
C ILE A 95 -4.31 -6.12 -8.56
N GLY A 96 -5.51 -6.11 -7.98
CA GLY A 96 -6.72 -6.59 -8.63
C GLY A 96 -7.05 -5.83 -9.93
N GLU A 97 -7.63 -6.53 -10.91
CA GLU A 97 -8.04 -5.97 -12.22
C GLU A 97 -8.89 -4.70 -12.10
N ALA A 98 -9.70 -4.57 -11.05
CA ALA A 98 -10.47 -3.35 -10.81
C ALA A 98 -9.59 -2.10 -10.76
N MET A 99 -8.31 -2.23 -10.36
CA MET A 99 -7.35 -1.15 -10.24
C MET A 99 -6.34 -1.07 -11.38
N THR A 100 -6.06 -2.20 -12.09
CA THR A 100 -5.00 -2.25 -13.10
C THR A 100 -5.51 -2.20 -14.54
N SER A 101 -6.80 -2.49 -14.76
CA SER A 101 -7.35 -2.48 -16.14
C SER A 101 -8.78 -1.99 -16.24
N LYS A 102 -9.53 -2.01 -15.13
CA LYS A 102 -10.96 -1.66 -15.11
C LYS A 102 -11.26 -0.37 -14.34
N MET A 103 -10.25 0.31 -13.80
CA MET A 103 -10.47 1.55 -13.06
C MET A 103 -11.01 2.62 -14.00
N PHE A 104 -12.24 3.10 -13.72
CA PHE A 104 -12.96 4.08 -14.54
C PHE A 104 -13.07 3.71 -16.03
N MET A 105 -13.23 2.43 -16.33
CA MET A 105 -13.27 1.90 -17.68
C MET A 105 -14.36 2.57 -18.52
N ASP A 106 -13.99 3.07 -19.69
CA ASP A 106 -14.93 3.52 -20.70
C ASP A 106 -15.63 2.29 -21.33
N LYS A 107 -16.95 2.26 -21.24
CA LYS A 107 -17.77 1.16 -21.74
C LYS A 107 -17.71 0.98 -23.26
N ASN A 108 -17.41 2.04 -24.01
CA ASN A 108 -17.38 2.01 -25.47
C ASN A 108 -16.06 1.42 -25.99
N THR A 109 -14.95 1.74 -25.32
CA THR A 109 -13.61 1.31 -25.74
C THR A 109 -13.13 0.08 -24.97
N GLY A 110 -13.71 -0.23 -23.79
CA GLY A 110 -13.24 -1.28 -22.91
C GLY A 110 -11.90 -0.97 -22.24
N VAL A 111 -11.42 0.27 -22.33
CA VAL A 111 -10.13 0.69 -21.77
C VAL A 111 -10.35 1.37 -20.43
N GLY A 112 -9.69 0.87 -19.41
CA GLY A 112 -9.63 1.47 -18.07
C GLY A 112 -8.24 2.02 -17.75
N LEU A 113 -8.13 2.67 -16.61
CA LEU A 113 -6.86 3.18 -16.08
C LEU A 113 -6.12 2.07 -15.32
N ASP A 114 -4.80 2.17 -15.32
CA ASP A 114 -3.89 1.32 -14.54
C ASP A 114 -3.32 2.13 -13.36
N LEU A 115 -3.82 1.86 -12.15
CA LEU A 115 -3.36 2.55 -10.94
C LEU A 115 -1.90 2.22 -10.63
N ALA A 116 -1.45 0.99 -10.86
CA ALA A 116 -0.06 0.62 -10.59
C ALA A 116 0.92 1.39 -11.49
N ALA A 117 0.60 1.50 -12.79
CA ALA A 117 1.38 2.31 -13.72
C ALA A 117 1.38 3.79 -13.32
N GLN A 118 0.24 4.32 -12.87
CA GLN A 118 0.15 5.72 -12.38
C GLN A 118 1.00 5.94 -11.14
N ILE A 119 1.03 5.00 -10.18
CA ILE A 119 1.86 5.11 -8.97
C ILE A 119 3.34 5.10 -9.33
N ILE A 120 3.76 4.23 -10.22
CA ILE A 120 5.15 4.17 -10.71
C ILE A 120 5.51 5.50 -11.38
N GLN A 121 4.68 5.99 -12.29
CA GLN A 121 4.90 7.25 -12.98
C GLN A 121 4.93 8.43 -12.00
N GLN A 122 4.04 8.47 -11.01
CA GLN A 122 4.03 9.49 -9.96
C GLN A 122 5.33 9.50 -9.16
N GLY A 123 5.86 8.34 -8.79
CA GLY A 123 7.16 8.23 -8.11
C GLY A 123 8.29 8.84 -8.95
N ARG A 124 8.31 8.55 -10.25
CA ARG A 124 9.32 9.09 -11.20
C ARG A 124 9.17 10.59 -11.39
N ASP A 125 7.96 11.11 -11.58
CA ASP A 125 7.67 12.53 -11.73
C ASP A 125 8.08 13.34 -10.49
N HIS A 126 7.96 12.75 -9.32
CA HIS A 126 8.39 13.35 -8.05
C HIS A 126 9.86 13.15 -7.73
N GLY A 127 10.64 12.54 -8.61
CA GLY A 127 12.08 12.31 -8.42
C GLY A 127 12.39 11.35 -7.27
N THR A 128 11.50 10.41 -6.96
CA THR A 128 11.72 9.41 -5.92
C THR A 128 12.89 8.50 -6.33
N PRO A 129 13.96 8.39 -5.51
CA PRO A 129 15.07 7.48 -5.78
C PRO A 129 14.62 6.02 -5.94
N GLY A 130 15.41 5.23 -6.66
CA GLY A 130 15.16 3.80 -6.84
C GLY A 130 15.18 3.01 -5.53
N TYR A 131 14.57 1.84 -5.56
CA TYR A 131 14.42 0.93 -4.41
C TYR A 131 15.75 0.63 -3.69
N THR A 132 16.83 0.38 -4.42
CA THR A 132 18.14 0.04 -3.84
C THR A 132 18.73 1.18 -3.00
N GLU A 133 18.49 2.44 -3.37
CA GLU A 133 18.94 3.60 -2.59
C GLU A 133 18.15 3.71 -1.27
N TRP A 134 16.87 3.37 -1.28
CA TRP A 134 16.08 3.35 -0.05
C TRP A 134 16.46 2.21 0.89
N ARG A 135 16.84 1.04 0.36
CA ARG A 135 17.43 -0.02 1.19
C ARG A 135 18.67 0.47 1.90
N LYS A 136 19.57 1.13 1.17
CA LYS A 136 20.79 1.74 1.74
C LYS A 136 20.45 2.80 2.79
N PHE A 137 19.48 3.67 2.52
CA PHE A 137 19.01 4.67 3.49
C PHE A 137 18.46 4.03 4.78
N CYS A 138 17.90 2.83 4.69
CA CYS A 138 17.35 2.06 5.81
C CYS A 138 18.39 1.16 6.51
N ASP A 139 19.65 1.25 6.16
CA ASP A 139 20.73 0.38 6.67
C ASP A 139 20.46 -1.12 6.42
N LEU A 140 19.75 -1.44 5.34
CA LEU A 140 19.49 -2.81 4.90
C LEU A 140 20.64 -3.33 4.01
N PRO A 141 20.79 -4.65 3.85
CA PRO A 141 21.82 -5.23 2.98
C PRO A 141 21.82 -4.60 1.59
N THR A 142 23.02 -4.27 1.11
CA THR A 142 23.21 -3.64 -0.20
C THR A 142 22.91 -4.63 -1.31
N VAL A 143 22.13 -4.20 -2.29
CA VAL A 143 21.78 -4.96 -3.50
C VAL A 143 22.60 -4.42 -4.67
N ARG A 144 23.37 -5.29 -5.32
CA ARG A 144 24.24 -4.97 -6.47
C ARG A 144 23.74 -5.61 -7.76
N ASN A 145 23.04 -6.71 -7.64
CA ASN A 145 22.44 -7.47 -8.73
C ASN A 145 21.13 -8.11 -8.26
N PHE A 146 20.35 -8.68 -9.19
CA PHE A 146 19.06 -9.28 -8.87
C PHE A 146 19.15 -10.48 -7.93
N ASP A 147 20.25 -11.22 -7.93
CA ASP A 147 20.40 -12.41 -7.08
C ASP A 147 20.55 -12.03 -5.60
N ASP A 148 21.05 -10.83 -5.32
CA ASP A 148 21.14 -10.29 -3.94
C ASP A 148 19.75 -10.04 -3.29
N LEU A 149 18.67 -10.15 -4.05
CA LEU A 149 17.30 -10.01 -3.55
C LEU A 149 16.72 -11.31 -2.96
N GLY A 150 17.43 -12.44 -3.07
CA GLY A 150 16.93 -13.75 -2.69
C GLY A 150 16.59 -13.94 -1.21
N ASP A 151 17.08 -13.09 -0.33
CA ASP A 151 16.79 -13.09 1.11
C ASP A 151 15.49 -12.34 1.46
N VAL A 152 14.98 -11.49 0.57
CA VAL A 152 13.80 -10.66 0.81
C VAL A 152 12.66 -10.84 -0.20
N MET A 153 12.91 -11.54 -1.31
CA MET A 153 11.92 -11.77 -2.38
C MET A 153 11.93 -13.24 -2.81
N SER A 154 10.80 -13.73 -3.31
CA SER A 154 10.73 -15.05 -3.91
C SER A 154 11.44 -15.09 -5.27
N GLN A 155 11.97 -16.25 -5.66
CA GLN A 155 12.68 -16.43 -6.92
C GLN A 155 11.81 -16.06 -8.14
N SER A 156 10.52 -16.39 -8.11
CA SER A 156 9.58 -16.05 -9.19
C SER A 156 9.41 -14.52 -9.36
N VAL A 157 9.38 -13.77 -8.26
CA VAL A 157 9.29 -12.31 -8.28
C VAL A 157 10.60 -11.70 -8.79
N ILE A 158 11.76 -12.24 -8.39
CA ILE A 158 13.07 -11.79 -8.89
C ILE A 158 13.17 -11.96 -10.41
N GLU A 159 12.69 -13.08 -10.95
CA GLU A 159 12.66 -13.33 -12.39
C GLU A 159 11.76 -12.34 -13.15
N GLN A 160 10.59 -12.01 -12.58
CA GLN A 160 9.70 -10.98 -13.13
C GLN A 160 10.36 -9.60 -13.12
N LEU A 161 11.02 -9.23 -12.02
CA LEU A 161 11.77 -7.97 -11.94
C LEU A 161 12.91 -7.92 -12.95
N ARG A 162 13.65 -9.01 -13.13
CA ARG A 162 14.72 -9.12 -14.12
C ARG A 162 14.21 -9.01 -15.56
N ALA A 163 12.99 -9.45 -15.82
CA ALA A 163 12.36 -9.29 -17.14
C ALA A 163 11.88 -7.85 -17.40
N ALA A 164 11.48 -7.13 -16.34
CA ALA A 164 10.94 -5.78 -16.42
C ALA A 164 12.01 -4.67 -16.37
N TYR A 165 13.09 -4.88 -15.62
CA TYR A 165 14.15 -3.89 -15.38
C TYR A 165 15.50 -4.39 -15.92
N LYS A 166 16.25 -3.50 -16.59
CA LYS A 166 17.59 -3.83 -17.10
C LYS A 166 18.65 -3.93 -16.00
N ASP A 167 18.53 -3.10 -15.01
CA ASP A 167 19.43 -3.02 -13.87
C ASP A 167 18.63 -3.01 -12.57
N VAL A 168 19.17 -3.65 -11.54
CA VAL A 168 18.51 -3.70 -10.22
C VAL A 168 18.33 -2.30 -9.59
N ARG A 169 19.19 -1.35 -9.99
CA ARG A 169 19.13 0.05 -9.56
C ARG A 169 17.97 0.82 -10.17
N ASP A 170 17.42 0.32 -11.28
CA ASP A 170 16.27 0.95 -11.98
C ASP A 170 14.92 0.57 -11.33
N ILE A 171 14.90 -0.38 -10.39
CA ILE A 171 13.67 -0.80 -9.72
C ILE A 171 13.07 0.39 -8.98
N ASP A 172 11.84 0.74 -9.33
CA ASP A 172 11.09 1.80 -8.64
C ASP A 172 10.81 1.44 -7.18
N LEU A 173 10.80 2.43 -6.28
CA LEU A 173 10.55 2.22 -4.86
C LEU A 173 9.23 1.47 -4.60
N PHE A 174 8.15 1.84 -5.30
CA PHE A 174 6.85 1.17 -5.15
C PHE A 174 6.95 -0.31 -5.51
N THR A 175 7.51 -0.61 -6.69
CA THR A 175 7.62 -1.98 -7.19
C THR A 175 8.52 -2.84 -6.30
N GLY A 176 9.70 -2.33 -5.95
CA GLY A 176 10.64 -3.08 -5.11
C GLY A 176 10.14 -3.30 -3.69
N GLY A 177 9.53 -2.27 -3.09
CA GLY A 177 9.00 -2.39 -1.73
C GLY A 177 7.79 -3.31 -1.63
N LEU A 178 6.92 -3.32 -2.65
CA LEU A 178 5.77 -4.23 -2.73
C LEU A 178 6.19 -5.68 -3.01
N ALA A 179 7.33 -5.87 -3.66
CA ALA A 179 7.88 -7.19 -3.98
C ALA A 179 8.55 -7.90 -2.79
N GLU A 180 8.87 -7.17 -1.72
CA GLU A 180 9.47 -7.77 -0.51
C GLU A 180 8.49 -8.71 0.21
N ILE A 181 8.99 -9.80 0.74
CA ILE A 181 8.22 -10.66 1.64
C ILE A 181 7.95 -9.87 2.94
N PRO A 182 6.67 -9.76 3.37
CA PRO A 182 6.33 -9.08 4.60
C PRO A 182 7.09 -9.62 5.83
N ASN A 183 7.53 -8.72 6.70
CA ASN A 183 8.13 -9.11 7.97
C ASN A 183 7.12 -9.90 8.83
N LYS A 184 7.60 -10.84 9.63
CA LYS A 184 6.72 -11.62 10.51
C LYS A 184 5.86 -10.71 11.38
N GLY A 185 4.55 -10.83 11.23
CA GLY A 185 3.57 -10.02 11.97
C GLY A 185 3.41 -8.57 11.50
N ALA A 186 3.93 -8.26 10.31
CA ALA A 186 3.77 -6.96 9.66
C ALA A 186 3.01 -7.11 8.34
N ALA A 187 2.44 -6.00 7.85
CA ALA A 187 1.77 -5.94 6.55
C ALA A 187 2.74 -5.63 5.39
N VAL A 188 3.99 -5.28 5.69
CA VAL A 188 4.97 -4.84 4.67
C VAL A 188 6.35 -5.42 4.94
N GLY A 189 7.18 -5.44 3.91
CA GLY A 189 8.57 -5.86 3.98
C GLY A 189 9.49 -4.86 4.68
N PRO A 190 10.80 -5.17 4.78
CA PRO A 190 11.75 -4.37 5.55
C PRO A 190 11.92 -2.93 5.06
N THR A 191 11.90 -2.68 3.75
CA THR A 191 12.09 -1.32 3.21
C THR A 191 10.90 -0.41 3.52
N PHE A 192 9.67 -0.87 3.21
CA PHE A 192 8.48 -0.10 3.55
C PHE A 192 8.30 0.01 5.06
N GLY A 193 8.61 -1.04 5.81
CA GLY A 193 8.56 -1.01 7.28
C GLY A 193 9.49 0.05 7.89
N CYS A 194 10.68 0.22 7.32
CA CYS A 194 11.61 1.29 7.72
C CYS A 194 11.05 2.68 7.42
N LEU A 195 10.58 2.90 6.19
CA LEU A 195 10.11 4.22 5.76
C LEU A 195 8.83 4.64 6.49
N LEU A 196 7.89 3.71 6.69
CA LEU A 196 6.68 3.93 7.50
C LEU A 196 7.03 4.20 8.96
N GLY A 197 7.94 3.41 9.54
CA GLY A 197 8.38 3.61 10.93
C GLY A 197 9.01 4.99 11.14
N ARG A 198 9.87 5.44 10.22
CA ARG A 198 10.44 6.80 10.26
C ARG A 198 9.36 7.87 10.11
N GLN A 199 8.42 7.71 9.19
CA GLN A 199 7.35 8.67 9.00
C GLN A 199 6.46 8.78 10.24
N MET A 200 6.08 7.66 10.85
CA MET A 200 5.30 7.66 12.09
C MET A 200 6.06 8.29 13.26
N TYR A 201 7.38 8.12 13.32
CA TYR A 201 8.21 8.82 14.30
C TYR A 201 8.11 10.35 14.14
N TYR A 202 8.22 10.86 12.89
CA TYR A 202 8.10 12.29 12.62
C TYR A 202 6.69 12.81 12.91
N TYR A 203 5.64 12.06 12.56
CA TYR A 203 4.27 12.42 12.93
C TYR A 203 4.11 12.52 14.44
N LYS A 204 4.52 11.47 15.16
CA LYS A 204 4.37 11.42 16.62
C LYS A 204 5.08 12.55 17.35
N ARG A 205 6.25 12.99 16.88
CA ARG A 205 7.03 14.02 17.54
C ARG A 205 6.73 15.43 17.05
N GLY A 206 6.41 15.59 15.77
CA GLY A 206 6.18 16.88 15.18
C GLY A 206 4.73 17.35 15.19
N ASP A 207 3.77 16.45 15.48
CA ASP A 207 2.37 16.83 15.65
C ASP A 207 2.08 17.16 17.11
N ARG A 208 1.68 18.41 17.33
CA ARG A 208 1.33 18.90 18.67
C ARG A 208 0.12 18.18 19.29
N TYR A 209 -0.74 17.64 18.46
CA TYR A 209 -2.02 17.03 18.86
C TYR A 209 -2.04 15.50 18.72
N TRP A 210 -0.86 14.90 18.62
CA TRP A 210 -0.71 13.45 18.54
C TRP A 210 -1.43 12.71 19.67
#